data_c7ea9e963d9fa74b3214db193fd958ba
#
_entry.id   c7ea9e963d9fa74b3214db193fd958ba
#
_cell.length_a   1.000
_cell.length_b   1.000
_cell.length_c   1.000
_cell.angle_alpha   90.00
_cell.angle_beta   90.00
_cell.angle_gamma   90.00
#
_symmetry.space_group_name_H-M   'P 1'
#
loop_
_entity.id
_entity.type
_entity.pdbx_description
1 polymer ?
#
loop_
_entity_poly.entity_id
_entity_poly.type
_entity_poly.pdbx_seq_one_letter_code
_entity_poly.pdbx_strand_id
1 'polypeptide(L)'
;RHELEIHPVYRRVDTCAAEFTSATAYMYSTYETQCESRPSNKEKIMVLGGGPNRIGQGIEFDYCCVHAALAMREDGYEAIMINCNPETVSTDYDTSDRLYFEPVTLEDVLEIVDLEKPKGVIVQFGGQTPLKLARALEAQGVPIVGTTPDAIDRAEDRERFQQMIQKLGLRQPDNTTVRSVDAAIEAASKIGYPLVVRPSYVLGGRAMEIVYREEDLLRYMRDAVKVSDDSPVLLDRFLSAAI
;
A
#
# COMPACT_ATOMS: atom_id res chain seq x y z
N ARG A 1 -19.95 5.81 12.85
CA ARG A 1 -20.85 4.61 12.88
C ARG A 1 -20.74 3.87 14.20
N HIS A 2 -19.54 3.62 14.70
CA HIS A 2 -19.31 2.93 15.98
C HIS A 2 -20.04 3.58 17.18
N GLU A 3 -20.06 4.92 17.27
CA GLU A 3 -20.80 5.65 18.30
C GLU A 3 -22.31 5.38 18.29
N LEU A 4 -22.84 4.95 17.15
CA LEU A 4 -24.26 4.61 16.93
C LEU A 4 -24.51 3.11 16.93
N GLU A 5 -23.47 2.30 17.22
CA GLU A 5 -23.51 0.82 17.17
C GLU A 5 -23.99 0.30 15.79
N ILE A 6 -23.69 1.01 14.73
CA ILE A 6 -24.02 0.61 13.36
C ILE A 6 -22.81 -0.09 12.74
N HIS A 7 -22.91 -1.39 12.57
CA HIS A 7 -21.90 -2.23 11.94
C HIS A 7 -22.43 -2.84 10.64
N PRO A 8 -21.58 -3.03 9.61
CA PRO A 8 -21.97 -3.75 8.42
C PRO A 8 -22.16 -5.24 8.73
N VAL A 9 -23.00 -5.88 7.94
CA VAL A 9 -23.09 -7.33 7.84
C VAL A 9 -22.56 -7.74 6.47
N TYR A 10 -22.17 -9.02 6.33
CA TYR A 10 -21.57 -9.51 5.09
C TYR A 10 -22.47 -10.56 4.48
N ARG A 11 -22.79 -10.37 3.20
CA ARG A 11 -23.60 -11.28 2.40
C ARG A 11 -22.69 -12.02 1.41
N ARG A 12 -23.05 -13.25 1.09
CA ARG A 12 -22.37 -14.02 0.04
C ARG A 12 -22.91 -13.63 -1.32
N VAL A 13 -22.01 -13.54 -2.31
CA VAL A 13 -22.42 -13.34 -3.70
C VAL A 13 -23.07 -14.63 -4.19
N ASP A 14 -24.30 -14.53 -4.65
CA ASP A 14 -25.00 -15.63 -5.30
C ASP A 14 -24.55 -15.76 -6.75
N THR A 15 -23.79 -16.83 -7.02
CA THR A 15 -23.30 -17.15 -8.38
C THR A 15 -24.19 -18.15 -9.10
N CYS A 16 -25.30 -18.57 -8.48
CA CYS A 16 -26.18 -19.64 -8.97
C CYS A 16 -27.59 -19.16 -9.28
N ALA A 17 -27.83 -17.84 -9.36
CA ALA A 17 -29.13 -17.23 -9.63
C ALA A 17 -30.26 -17.77 -8.72
N ALA A 18 -29.94 -18.01 -7.45
CA ALA A 18 -30.82 -18.59 -6.43
C ALA A 18 -31.37 -20.03 -6.74
N GLU A 19 -30.85 -20.70 -7.73
CA GLU A 19 -31.22 -22.09 -8.03
C GLU A 19 -30.63 -23.07 -7.01
N PHE A 20 -29.45 -22.76 -6.47
CA PHE A 20 -28.76 -23.56 -5.45
C PHE A 20 -28.14 -22.65 -4.40
N THR A 21 -27.88 -23.18 -3.21
CA THR A 21 -27.12 -22.45 -2.18
C THR A 21 -25.70 -22.26 -2.67
N SER A 22 -25.31 -20.99 -2.90
CA SER A 22 -23.94 -20.64 -3.29
C SER A 22 -22.99 -20.83 -2.12
N ALA A 23 -21.93 -21.61 -2.32
CA ALA A 23 -20.85 -21.80 -1.35
C ALA A 23 -19.61 -20.97 -1.69
N THR A 24 -19.75 -19.92 -2.52
CA THR A 24 -18.62 -19.09 -2.94
C THR A 24 -17.94 -18.40 -1.77
N ALA A 25 -16.63 -18.18 -1.91
CA ALA A 25 -15.87 -17.44 -0.93
C ALA A 25 -16.19 -15.93 -0.93
N TYR A 26 -16.86 -15.42 -1.96
CA TYR A 26 -17.15 -14.01 -2.17
C TYR A 26 -18.14 -13.44 -1.17
N MET A 27 -17.73 -12.38 -0.47
CA MET A 27 -18.56 -11.64 0.47
C MET A 27 -18.47 -10.14 0.19
N TYR A 28 -19.56 -9.42 0.43
CA TYR A 28 -19.64 -7.98 0.35
C TYR A 28 -20.39 -7.42 1.54
N SER A 29 -20.08 -6.20 1.94
CA SER A 29 -20.75 -5.53 3.05
C SER A 29 -22.10 -4.95 2.65
N THR A 30 -23.02 -4.96 3.59
CA THR A 30 -24.33 -4.31 3.48
C THR A 30 -24.85 -3.94 4.87
N TYR A 31 -25.92 -3.15 4.92
CA TYR A 31 -26.58 -2.76 6.18
C TYR A 31 -27.95 -3.43 6.29
N GLU A 32 -27.92 -4.73 6.53
CA GLU A 32 -29.09 -5.58 6.69
C GLU A 32 -29.11 -6.24 8.07
N THR A 33 -30.04 -7.17 8.29
CA THR A 33 -30.20 -7.85 9.58
C THR A 33 -29.47 -9.18 9.67
N GLN A 34 -29.03 -9.74 8.54
CA GLN A 34 -28.44 -11.08 8.48
C GLN A 34 -26.99 -11.04 7.99
N CYS A 35 -26.09 -11.66 8.71
CA CYS A 35 -24.70 -11.84 8.31
C CYS A 35 -24.46 -13.29 7.85
N GLU A 36 -23.89 -13.47 6.66
CA GLU A 36 -23.59 -14.77 6.07
C GLU A 36 -22.12 -15.14 6.12
N SER A 37 -21.26 -14.31 6.71
CA SER A 37 -19.83 -14.59 6.81
C SER A 37 -19.53 -15.86 7.59
N ARG A 38 -20.23 -16.07 8.73
CA ARG A 38 -20.08 -17.25 9.61
C ARG A 38 -18.60 -17.54 9.87
N PRO A 39 -17.88 -16.69 10.63
CA PRO A 39 -16.46 -16.89 10.92
C PRO A 39 -16.20 -18.26 11.54
N SER A 40 -15.14 -18.93 11.11
CA SER A 40 -14.70 -20.19 11.68
C SER A 40 -13.87 -19.97 12.97
N ASN A 41 -13.61 -21.04 13.71
CA ASN A 41 -12.72 -21.04 14.86
C ASN A 41 -11.25 -21.38 14.49
N LYS A 42 -10.92 -21.50 13.20
CA LYS A 42 -9.56 -21.75 12.76
C LYS A 42 -8.67 -20.54 13.00
N GLU A 43 -7.35 -20.75 13.10
CA GLU A 43 -6.39 -19.66 13.03
C GLU A 43 -6.43 -19.04 11.63
N LYS A 44 -6.49 -17.72 11.56
CA LYS A 44 -6.70 -16.99 10.32
C LYS A 44 -5.57 -16.00 10.07
N ILE A 45 -5.15 -15.89 8.82
CA ILE A 45 -4.27 -14.83 8.35
C ILE A 45 -4.99 -14.05 7.25
N MET A 46 -4.96 -12.74 7.36
CA MET A 46 -5.59 -11.84 6.40
C MET A 46 -4.53 -11.23 5.49
N VAL A 47 -4.80 -11.21 4.19
CA VAL A 47 -3.94 -10.59 3.17
C VAL A 47 -4.70 -9.41 2.56
N LEU A 48 -4.11 -8.23 2.57
CA LEU A 48 -4.69 -7.05 1.93
C LEU A 48 -4.20 -6.95 0.48
N GLY A 49 -5.13 -6.97 -0.45
CA GLY A 49 -4.87 -6.80 -1.88
C GLY A 49 -4.59 -5.35 -2.29
N GLY A 50 -4.29 -5.15 -3.57
CA GLY A 50 -3.87 -3.85 -4.11
C GLY A 50 -5.01 -2.85 -4.32
N GLY A 51 -6.26 -3.29 -4.27
CA GLY A 51 -7.39 -2.47 -4.69
C GLY A 51 -7.39 -2.22 -6.21
N PRO A 52 -7.97 -1.13 -6.68
CA PRO A 52 -8.00 -0.80 -8.10
C PRO A 52 -6.60 -0.62 -8.68
N ASN A 53 -6.41 -1.05 -9.94
CA ASN A 53 -5.14 -0.88 -10.64
C ASN A 53 -4.76 0.61 -10.75
N ARG A 54 -3.47 0.88 -10.59
CA ARG A 54 -2.91 2.23 -10.71
C ARG A 54 -1.80 2.26 -11.75
N ILE A 55 -1.64 3.39 -12.42
CA ILE A 55 -0.51 3.60 -13.32
C ILE A 55 0.80 3.46 -12.53
N GLY A 56 1.71 2.63 -13.03
CA GLY A 56 2.99 2.34 -12.39
C GLY A 56 2.97 1.16 -11.42
N GLN A 57 1.81 0.50 -11.22
CA GLN A 57 1.71 -0.78 -10.53
C GLN A 57 1.48 -1.90 -11.55
N GLY A 58 2.26 -2.96 -11.45
CA GLY A 58 2.11 -4.13 -12.27
C GLY A 58 1.40 -5.28 -11.55
N ILE A 59 1.25 -6.39 -12.25
CA ILE A 59 0.58 -7.60 -11.75
C ILE A 59 1.35 -8.28 -10.61
N GLU A 60 2.62 -7.95 -10.41
CA GLU A 60 3.46 -8.52 -9.36
C GLU A 60 2.90 -8.35 -7.96
N PHE A 61 2.16 -7.29 -7.70
CA PHE A 61 1.52 -7.07 -6.40
C PHE A 61 0.39 -8.06 -6.15
N ASP A 62 -0.42 -8.32 -7.17
CA ASP A 62 -1.48 -9.34 -7.05
C ASP A 62 -0.89 -10.74 -6.96
N TYR A 63 0.12 -11.05 -7.77
CA TYR A 63 0.86 -12.30 -7.72
C TYR A 63 1.40 -12.60 -6.31
N CYS A 64 2.00 -11.61 -5.64
CA CYS A 64 2.48 -11.75 -4.27
C CYS A 64 1.34 -12.01 -3.28
N CYS A 65 0.20 -11.35 -3.43
CA CYS A 65 -0.98 -11.59 -2.60
C CYS A 65 -1.53 -13.01 -2.76
N VAL A 66 -1.61 -13.50 -4.00
CA VAL A 66 -2.06 -14.87 -4.32
C VAL A 66 -1.14 -15.89 -3.64
N HIS A 67 0.18 -15.75 -3.85
CA HIS A 67 1.15 -16.67 -3.26
C HIS A 67 1.16 -16.62 -1.72
N ALA A 68 0.94 -15.46 -1.12
CA ALA A 68 0.80 -15.36 0.32
C ALA A 68 -0.44 -16.13 0.82
N ALA A 69 -1.59 -15.98 0.15
CA ALA A 69 -2.79 -16.71 0.51
C ALA A 69 -2.61 -18.23 0.38
N LEU A 70 -2.01 -18.69 -0.71
CA LEU A 70 -1.73 -20.11 -0.95
C LEU A 70 -0.78 -20.68 0.11
N ALA A 71 0.33 -19.98 0.42
CA ALA A 71 1.29 -20.41 1.44
C ALA A 71 0.63 -20.50 2.83
N MET A 72 -0.21 -19.55 3.20
CA MET A 72 -0.93 -19.60 4.48
C MET A 72 -1.87 -20.80 4.55
N ARG A 73 -2.56 -21.13 3.45
CA ARG A 73 -3.41 -22.33 3.36
C ARG A 73 -2.60 -23.62 3.47
N GLU A 74 -1.44 -23.71 2.83
CA GLU A 74 -0.51 -24.84 2.94
C GLU A 74 -0.02 -25.04 4.38
N ASP A 75 0.21 -23.95 5.12
CA ASP A 75 0.62 -23.96 6.52
C ASP A 75 -0.57 -24.24 7.49
N GLY A 76 -1.78 -24.45 6.97
CA GLY A 76 -2.96 -24.80 7.74
C GLY A 76 -3.78 -23.64 8.32
N TYR A 77 -3.44 -22.41 7.96
CA TYR A 77 -4.27 -21.24 8.28
C TYR A 77 -5.48 -21.14 7.35
N GLU A 78 -6.55 -20.54 7.82
CA GLU A 78 -7.62 -20.06 6.95
C GLU A 78 -7.19 -18.69 6.38
N ALA A 79 -6.99 -18.64 5.07
CA ALA A 79 -6.56 -17.43 4.38
C ALA A 79 -7.76 -16.54 4.05
N ILE A 80 -7.70 -15.29 4.51
CA ILE A 80 -8.69 -14.26 4.22
C ILE A 80 -8.07 -13.26 3.25
N MET A 81 -8.73 -12.98 2.13
CA MET A 81 -8.36 -11.94 1.19
C MET A 81 -9.33 -10.76 1.30
N ILE A 82 -8.80 -9.54 1.35
CA ILE A 82 -9.58 -8.31 1.16
C ILE A 82 -9.06 -7.62 -0.10
N ASN A 83 -9.88 -7.53 -1.13
CA ASN A 83 -9.57 -6.83 -2.37
C ASN A 83 -10.86 -6.47 -3.12
N CYS A 84 -10.83 -5.40 -3.92
CA CYS A 84 -11.99 -4.94 -4.69
C CYS A 84 -11.73 -4.87 -6.21
N ASN A 85 -10.64 -5.43 -6.70
CA ASN A 85 -10.38 -5.49 -8.13
C ASN A 85 -10.95 -6.80 -8.70
N PRO A 86 -12.00 -6.76 -9.55
CA PRO A 86 -12.63 -7.97 -10.08
C PRO A 86 -11.79 -8.64 -11.18
N GLU A 87 -10.74 -7.98 -11.68
CA GLU A 87 -9.94 -8.41 -12.82
C GLU A 87 -8.56 -8.93 -12.38
N THR A 88 -8.49 -9.59 -11.22
CA THR A 88 -7.22 -10.09 -10.71
C THR A 88 -7.40 -11.43 -10.01
N VAL A 89 -6.34 -12.25 -10.02
CA VAL A 89 -6.34 -13.63 -9.52
C VAL A 89 -6.56 -13.71 -8.01
N SER A 90 -6.14 -12.69 -7.22
CA SER A 90 -6.39 -12.68 -5.78
C SER A 90 -7.88 -12.65 -5.43
N THR A 91 -8.74 -12.23 -6.35
CA THR A 91 -10.19 -12.23 -6.20
C THR A 91 -10.88 -13.44 -6.85
N ASP A 92 -10.13 -14.41 -7.35
CA ASP A 92 -10.71 -15.67 -7.82
C ASP A 92 -11.24 -16.50 -6.62
N TYR A 93 -12.31 -17.26 -6.89
CA TYR A 93 -13.07 -17.97 -5.85
C TYR A 93 -12.27 -19.06 -5.12
N ASP A 94 -11.18 -19.53 -5.67
CA ASP A 94 -10.35 -20.62 -5.17
C ASP A 94 -8.99 -20.19 -4.62
N THR A 95 -8.64 -18.91 -4.72
CA THR A 95 -7.35 -18.37 -4.24
C THR A 95 -7.28 -18.34 -2.71
N SER A 96 -8.32 -17.86 -2.05
CA SER A 96 -8.41 -17.79 -0.60
C SER A 96 -9.61 -18.58 -0.07
N ASP A 97 -9.62 -18.91 1.23
CA ASP A 97 -10.77 -19.59 1.86
C ASP A 97 -11.94 -18.62 2.04
N ARG A 98 -11.64 -17.33 2.20
CA ARG A 98 -12.61 -16.24 2.35
C ARG A 98 -12.15 -15.03 1.56
N LEU A 99 -13.03 -14.49 0.74
CA LEU A 99 -12.81 -13.25 0.03
C LEU A 99 -13.85 -12.22 0.46
N TYR A 100 -13.36 -11.12 1.05
CA TYR A 100 -14.13 -9.92 1.25
C TYR A 100 -13.88 -8.98 0.08
N PHE A 101 -14.88 -8.89 -0.78
CA PHE A 101 -14.83 -8.02 -1.96
C PHE A 101 -15.18 -6.59 -1.54
N GLU A 102 -14.21 -5.95 -0.88
CA GLU A 102 -14.38 -4.67 -0.21
C GLU A 102 -13.25 -3.71 -0.57
N PRO A 103 -13.50 -2.41 -0.51
CA PRO A 103 -12.43 -1.42 -0.61
C PRO A 103 -11.35 -1.66 0.46
N VAL A 104 -10.09 -1.47 0.06
CA VAL A 104 -8.96 -1.57 0.99
C VAL A 104 -8.79 -0.22 1.69
N THR A 105 -9.77 0.12 2.54
CA THR A 105 -9.76 1.31 3.40
C THR A 105 -9.58 0.91 4.86
N LEU A 106 -9.17 1.85 5.71
CA LEU A 106 -8.99 1.57 7.14
C LEU A 106 -10.29 1.09 7.77
N GLU A 107 -11.40 1.75 7.46
CA GLU A 107 -12.71 1.45 8.02
C GLU A 107 -13.19 0.05 7.64
N ASP A 108 -13.18 -0.27 6.35
CA ASP A 108 -13.65 -1.58 5.87
C ASP A 108 -12.78 -2.72 6.40
N VAL A 109 -11.45 -2.52 6.43
CA VAL A 109 -10.52 -3.53 6.98
C VAL A 109 -10.75 -3.75 8.47
N LEU A 110 -10.97 -2.69 9.27
CA LEU A 110 -11.20 -2.82 10.71
C LEU A 110 -12.50 -3.57 11.01
N GLU A 111 -13.59 -3.33 10.28
CA GLU A 111 -14.84 -4.06 10.44
C GLU A 111 -14.67 -5.57 10.18
N ILE A 112 -13.86 -5.93 9.16
CA ILE A 112 -13.58 -7.34 8.86
C ILE A 112 -12.63 -7.94 9.91
N VAL A 113 -11.63 -7.20 10.38
CA VAL A 113 -10.74 -7.63 11.47
C VAL A 113 -11.55 -7.89 12.74
N ASP A 114 -12.48 -7.01 13.07
CA ASP A 114 -13.36 -7.18 14.24
C ASP A 114 -14.27 -8.40 14.13
N LEU A 115 -14.76 -8.69 12.95
CA LEU A 115 -15.59 -9.87 12.69
C LEU A 115 -14.78 -11.17 12.70
N GLU A 116 -13.67 -11.21 11.99
CA GLU A 116 -12.91 -12.44 11.72
C GLU A 116 -11.86 -12.75 12.79
N LYS A 117 -11.39 -11.73 13.54
CA LYS A 117 -10.35 -11.86 14.57
C LYS A 117 -9.10 -12.60 14.06
N PRO A 118 -8.46 -12.14 12.98
CA PRO A 118 -7.29 -12.81 12.42
C PRO A 118 -6.12 -12.78 13.41
N LYS A 119 -5.26 -13.81 13.36
CA LYS A 119 -4.01 -13.88 14.10
C LYS A 119 -3.00 -12.85 13.60
N GLY A 120 -3.10 -12.47 12.33
CA GLY A 120 -2.24 -11.49 11.69
C GLY A 120 -2.79 -10.96 10.38
N VAL A 121 -2.33 -9.77 10.02
CA VAL A 121 -2.67 -9.09 8.77
C VAL A 121 -1.38 -8.81 7.99
N ILE A 122 -1.31 -9.26 6.75
CA ILE A 122 -0.20 -9.01 5.81
C ILE A 122 -0.56 -7.81 4.95
N VAL A 123 0.26 -6.76 5.00
CA VAL A 123 0.03 -5.48 4.30
C VAL A 123 1.04 -5.19 3.20
N GLN A 124 2.18 -5.90 3.15
CA GLN A 124 3.31 -5.53 2.29
C GLN A 124 3.17 -5.96 0.83
N PHE A 125 2.25 -6.85 0.48
CA PHE A 125 2.20 -7.43 -0.86
C PHE A 125 1.29 -6.70 -1.85
N GLY A 126 0.26 -6.02 -1.38
CA GLY A 126 -0.72 -5.33 -2.23
C GLY A 126 -0.28 -3.96 -2.76
N GLY A 127 1.00 -3.60 -2.66
CA GLY A 127 1.53 -2.30 -3.09
C GLY A 127 1.14 -1.15 -2.16
N GLN A 128 1.10 0.06 -2.70
CA GLN A 128 0.95 1.29 -1.92
C GLN A 128 -0.39 1.42 -1.18
N THR A 129 -1.45 0.77 -1.67
CA THR A 129 -2.77 0.87 -1.05
C THR A 129 -2.77 0.30 0.37
N PRO A 130 -2.44 -0.99 0.60
CA PRO A 130 -2.40 -1.54 1.94
C PRO A 130 -1.21 -1.05 2.76
N LEU A 131 -0.05 -0.73 2.15
CA LEU A 131 1.10 -0.20 2.89
C LEU A 131 0.77 1.08 3.66
N LYS A 132 -0.03 1.96 3.08
CA LYS A 132 -0.46 3.21 3.74
C LYS A 132 -1.35 2.96 4.97
N LEU A 133 -1.97 1.80 5.09
CA LEU A 133 -2.81 1.45 6.23
C LEU A 133 -2.01 0.87 7.41
N ALA A 134 -0.77 0.42 7.20
CA ALA A 134 0.01 -0.35 8.18
C ALA A 134 0.07 0.32 9.55
N ARG A 135 0.45 1.60 9.61
CA ARG A 135 0.53 2.36 10.88
C ARG A 135 -0.83 2.60 11.53
N ALA A 136 -1.84 2.90 10.72
CA ALA A 136 -3.18 3.16 11.25
C ALA A 136 -3.81 1.87 11.81
N LEU A 137 -3.60 0.73 11.16
CA LEU A 137 -4.03 -0.57 11.65
C LEU A 137 -3.29 -0.96 12.94
N GLU A 138 -1.96 -0.79 12.99
CA GLU A 138 -1.16 -1.03 14.19
C GLU A 138 -1.64 -0.17 15.37
N ALA A 139 -1.93 1.11 15.14
CA ALA A 139 -2.45 2.02 16.16
C ALA A 139 -3.83 1.60 16.72
N GLN A 140 -4.60 0.82 15.97
CA GLN A 140 -5.85 0.20 16.40
C GLN A 140 -5.65 -1.20 17.02
N GLY A 141 -4.40 -1.61 17.24
CA GLY A 141 -4.07 -2.89 17.86
C GLY A 141 -4.17 -4.10 16.91
N VAL A 142 -4.28 -3.88 15.61
CA VAL A 142 -4.29 -4.95 14.61
C VAL A 142 -2.89 -5.56 14.50
N PRO A 143 -2.74 -6.89 14.65
CA PRO A 143 -1.43 -7.54 14.55
C PRO A 143 -0.95 -7.58 13.10
N ILE A 144 0.03 -6.73 12.77
CA ILE A 144 0.68 -6.75 11.46
C ILE A 144 1.79 -7.80 11.46
N VAL A 145 1.74 -8.72 10.51
CA VAL A 145 2.72 -9.83 10.39
C VAL A 145 3.51 -9.74 9.08
N GLY A 146 4.63 -10.42 9.04
CA GLY A 146 5.61 -10.32 7.95
C GLY A 146 6.54 -9.12 8.17
N THR A 147 6.37 -8.04 7.41
CA THR A 147 7.16 -6.82 7.57
C THR A 147 6.50 -5.90 8.59
N THR A 148 7.25 -5.49 9.61
CA THR A 148 6.72 -4.58 10.63
C THR A 148 6.43 -3.17 10.07
N PRO A 149 5.44 -2.44 10.59
CA PRO A 149 5.15 -1.08 10.16
C PRO A 149 6.35 -0.13 10.23
N ASP A 150 7.22 -0.28 11.24
CA ASP A 150 8.46 0.51 11.34
C ASP A 150 9.47 0.17 10.22
N ALA A 151 9.59 -1.11 9.84
CA ALA A 151 10.45 -1.51 8.73
C ALA A 151 9.91 -1.03 7.38
N ILE A 152 8.59 -1.06 7.19
CA ILE A 152 7.91 -0.49 6.01
C ILE A 152 8.22 1.01 5.93
N ASP A 153 8.05 1.73 7.03
CA ASP A 153 8.30 3.17 7.08
C ASP A 153 9.77 3.53 6.80
N ARG A 154 10.72 2.74 7.31
CA ARG A 154 12.14 2.95 6.99
C ARG A 154 12.46 2.78 5.51
N ALA A 155 11.73 1.91 4.82
CA ALA A 155 11.90 1.70 3.39
C ALA A 155 11.20 2.79 2.55
N GLU A 156 10.06 3.30 3.02
CA GLU A 156 9.23 4.27 2.30
C GLU A 156 9.68 5.73 2.55
N ASP A 157 10.05 6.06 3.79
CA ASP A 157 10.52 7.39 4.15
C ASP A 157 11.96 7.60 3.66
N ARG A 158 12.14 8.59 2.79
CA ARG A 158 13.42 8.82 2.11
C ARG A 158 14.53 9.23 3.04
N GLU A 159 14.24 10.01 4.06
CA GLU A 159 15.22 10.43 5.06
C GLU A 159 15.66 9.25 5.93
N ARG A 160 14.74 8.46 6.42
CA ARG A 160 15.02 7.24 7.18
C ARG A 160 15.77 6.20 6.35
N PHE A 161 15.38 6.05 5.08
CA PHE A 161 16.08 5.18 4.14
C PHE A 161 17.51 5.65 3.90
N GLN A 162 17.74 6.94 3.66
CA GLN A 162 19.07 7.51 3.48
C GLN A 162 19.96 7.27 4.70
N GLN A 163 19.44 7.51 5.92
CA GLN A 163 20.16 7.22 7.17
C GLN A 163 20.54 5.73 7.29
N MET A 164 19.64 4.85 6.90
CA MET A 164 19.89 3.41 6.87
C MET A 164 21.00 3.03 5.89
N ILE A 165 20.95 3.54 4.66
CA ILE A 165 21.99 3.30 3.64
C ILE A 165 23.35 3.79 4.10
N GLN A 166 23.42 4.99 4.70
CA GLN A 166 24.66 5.54 5.26
C GLN A 166 25.22 4.67 6.41
N LYS A 167 24.34 4.23 7.31
CA LYS A 167 24.74 3.34 8.43
C LYS A 167 25.27 2.00 7.94
N LEU A 168 24.76 1.48 6.83
CA LEU A 168 25.23 0.24 6.20
C LEU A 168 26.47 0.43 5.35
N GLY A 169 26.97 1.67 5.18
CA GLY A 169 28.11 1.97 4.31
C GLY A 169 27.85 1.72 2.82
N LEU A 170 26.59 1.66 2.41
CA LEU A 170 26.20 1.48 1.02
C LEU A 170 26.29 2.81 0.27
N ARG A 171 26.63 2.73 -1.02
CA ARG A 171 26.73 3.92 -1.90
C ARG A 171 25.40 4.24 -2.54
N GLN A 172 25.07 5.50 -2.57
CA GLN A 172 23.98 6.08 -3.34
C GLN A 172 24.45 7.40 -3.93
N PRO A 173 23.80 7.95 -4.98
CA PRO A 173 24.07 9.30 -5.45
C PRO A 173 23.88 10.32 -4.32
N ASP A 174 24.66 11.39 -4.33
CA ASP A 174 24.46 12.50 -3.41
C ASP A 174 23.04 13.02 -3.59
N ASN A 175 22.29 13.08 -2.51
CA ASN A 175 20.90 13.50 -2.55
C ASN A 175 20.50 14.24 -1.27
N THR A 176 19.41 14.97 -1.37
CA THR A 176 18.76 15.61 -0.23
C THR A 176 17.31 15.89 -0.53
N THR A 177 16.52 16.05 0.53
CA THR A 177 15.11 16.40 0.46
C THR A 177 14.93 17.84 0.92
N VAL A 178 14.23 18.65 0.13
CA VAL A 178 14.02 20.07 0.40
C VAL A 178 12.53 20.42 0.37
N ARG A 179 12.15 21.46 1.13
CA ARG A 179 10.76 21.94 1.23
C ARG A 179 10.59 23.40 0.80
N SER A 180 11.69 24.09 0.45
CA SER A 180 11.65 25.47 0.01
C SER A 180 12.59 25.71 -1.15
N VAL A 181 12.37 26.81 -1.87
CA VAL A 181 13.21 27.23 -2.99
C VAL A 181 14.63 27.54 -2.50
N ASP A 182 14.76 28.26 -1.38
CA ASP A 182 16.08 28.64 -0.84
C ASP A 182 16.89 27.40 -0.42
N ALA A 183 16.23 26.43 0.25
CA ALA A 183 16.86 25.16 0.59
C ALA A 183 17.27 24.36 -0.65
N ALA A 184 16.49 24.44 -1.73
CA ALA A 184 16.83 23.77 -2.99
C ALA A 184 18.08 24.36 -3.65
N ILE A 185 18.22 25.69 -3.66
CA ILE A 185 19.41 26.36 -4.19
C ILE A 185 20.66 26.01 -3.37
N GLU A 186 20.56 26.05 -2.04
CA GLU A 186 21.65 25.68 -1.15
C GLU A 186 22.08 24.22 -1.36
N ALA A 187 21.12 23.31 -1.45
CA ALA A 187 21.37 21.90 -1.69
C ALA A 187 22.00 21.66 -3.07
N ALA A 188 21.48 22.30 -4.11
CA ALA A 188 22.01 22.19 -5.46
C ALA A 188 23.45 22.69 -5.58
N SER A 189 23.81 23.73 -4.83
CA SER A 189 25.19 24.22 -4.78
C SER A 189 26.18 23.23 -4.17
N LYS A 190 25.71 22.40 -3.24
CA LYS A 190 26.52 21.35 -2.58
C LYS A 190 26.62 20.08 -3.40
N ILE A 191 25.50 19.63 -4.02
CA ILE A 191 25.45 18.38 -4.80
C ILE A 191 26.07 18.59 -6.18
N GLY A 192 25.86 19.77 -6.80
CA GLY A 192 26.29 20.10 -8.16
C GLY A 192 25.31 19.63 -9.23
N TYR A 193 25.31 20.34 -10.37
CA TYR A 193 24.51 20.00 -11.55
C TYR A 193 25.22 18.98 -12.45
N PRO A 194 24.47 18.19 -13.26
CA PRO A 194 23.00 18.12 -13.33
C PRO A 194 22.38 17.37 -12.17
N LEU A 195 21.12 17.70 -11.86
CA LEU A 195 20.32 17.09 -10.80
C LEU A 195 19.06 16.45 -11.38
N VAL A 196 18.65 15.32 -10.80
CA VAL A 196 17.28 14.79 -10.95
C VAL A 196 16.44 15.39 -9.84
N VAL A 197 15.35 16.04 -10.20
CA VAL A 197 14.39 16.61 -9.26
C VAL A 197 13.06 15.87 -9.38
N ARG A 198 12.46 15.52 -8.23
CA ARG A 198 11.17 14.82 -8.19
C ARG A 198 10.43 15.05 -6.88
N PRO A 199 9.09 15.11 -6.90
CA PRO A 199 8.30 15.11 -5.67
C PRO A 199 8.49 13.79 -4.92
N SER A 200 8.44 13.81 -3.59
CA SER A 200 8.74 12.63 -2.76
C SER A 200 7.70 11.51 -2.84
N TYR A 201 6.47 11.81 -3.23
CA TYR A 201 5.35 10.86 -3.19
C TYR A 201 4.73 10.56 -4.56
N VAL A 202 5.53 10.55 -5.62
CA VAL A 202 5.06 10.19 -6.97
C VAL A 202 5.64 8.86 -7.42
N LEU A 203 4.82 8.07 -8.12
CA LEU A 203 5.17 6.81 -8.75
C LEU A 203 5.31 6.98 -10.26
N GLY A 204 6.11 6.09 -10.88
CA GLY A 204 6.22 5.99 -12.34
C GLY A 204 6.93 7.18 -13.01
N GLY A 205 7.81 7.89 -12.30
CA GLY A 205 8.58 9.00 -12.88
C GLY A 205 7.75 10.25 -13.20
N ARG A 206 6.50 10.32 -12.74
CA ARG A 206 5.64 11.48 -12.95
C ARG A 206 6.26 12.71 -12.28
N ALA A 207 6.28 13.82 -13.02
CA ALA A 207 6.86 15.09 -12.60
C ALA A 207 8.35 15.00 -12.19
N MET A 208 9.11 14.03 -12.72
CA MET A 208 10.56 13.95 -12.59
C MET A 208 11.21 14.71 -13.75
N GLU A 209 12.18 15.55 -13.44
CA GLU A 209 12.93 16.33 -14.44
C GLU A 209 14.43 16.32 -14.13
N ILE A 210 15.26 16.35 -15.20
CA ILE A 210 16.70 16.58 -15.07
C ILE A 210 16.95 18.06 -15.29
N VAL A 211 17.50 18.73 -14.26
CA VAL A 211 17.84 20.14 -14.30
C VAL A 211 19.35 20.31 -14.42
N TYR A 212 19.77 21.16 -15.35
CA TYR A 212 21.18 21.37 -15.68
C TYR A 212 21.77 22.66 -15.05
N ARG A 213 20.89 23.53 -14.56
CA ARG A 213 21.26 24.84 -13.99
C ARG A 213 20.21 25.35 -13.03
N GLU A 214 20.57 26.36 -12.27
CA GLU A 214 19.73 26.95 -11.23
C GLU A 214 18.39 27.46 -11.76
N GLU A 215 18.39 28.09 -12.94
CA GLU A 215 17.16 28.60 -13.56
C GLU A 215 16.10 27.49 -13.80
N ASP A 216 16.55 26.31 -14.23
CA ASP A 216 15.69 25.15 -14.44
C ASP A 216 15.15 24.64 -13.11
N LEU A 217 15.97 24.59 -12.07
CA LEU A 217 15.58 24.22 -10.71
C LEU A 217 14.52 25.19 -10.16
N LEU A 218 14.74 26.51 -10.31
CA LEU A 218 13.81 27.52 -9.86
C LEU A 218 12.45 27.43 -10.56
N ARG A 219 12.46 27.16 -11.87
CA ARG A 219 11.22 26.91 -12.63
C ARG A 219 10.50 25.70 -12.06
N TYR A 220 11.20 24.57 -11.90
CA TYR A 220 10.64 23.33 -11.37
C TYR A 220 10.04 23.51 -9.98
N MET A 221 10.78 24.13 -9.06
CA MET A 221 10.32 24.34 -7.68
C MET A 221 9.04 25.19 -7.62
N ARG A 222 8.92 26.22 -8.47
CA ARG A 222 7.70 27.04 -8.55
C ARG A 222 6.48 26.25 -9.02
N ASP A 223 6.69 25.31 -9.95
CA ASP A 223 5.60 24.50 -10.49
C ASP A 223 5.25 23.32 -9.55
N ALA A 224 6.25 22.69 -8.96
CA ALA A 224 6.08 21.60 -8.00
C ALA A 224 5.38 22.04 -6.70
N VAL A 225 5.74 23.20 -6.16
CA VAL A 225 5.12 23.79 -4.95
C VAL A 225 3.65 24.14 -5.19
N LYS A 226 3.25 24.48 -6.40
CA LYS A 226 1.84 24.74 -6.75
C LYS A 226 0.97 23.48 -6.78
N VAL A 227 1.59 22.32 -6.98
CA VAL A 227 0.87 21.04 -7.16
C VAL A 227 0.72 20.24 -5.86
N SER A 228 1.53 20.55 -4.84
CA SER A 228 1.49 19.83 -3.57
C SER A 228 1.90 20.77 -2.42
N ASP A 229 0.93 21.28 -1.71
CA ASP A 229 1.06 22.30 -0.64
C ASP A 229 2.05 21.97 0.49
N ASP A 230 2.63 20.77 0.58
CA ASP A 230 3.62 20.43 1.62
C ASP A 230 4.52 19.22 1.28
N SER A 231 4.55 18.76 0.04
CA SER A 231 5.35 17.60 -0.32
C SER A 231 6.82 17.97 -0.53
N PRO A 232 7.73 17.31 0.15
CA PRO A 232 9.16 17.56 -0.05
C PRO A 232 9.58 17.16 -1.47
N VAL A 233 10.51 17.92 -2.03
CA VAL A 233 11.15 17.64 -3.31
C VAL A 233 12.50 16.98 -3.06
N LEU A 234 12.76 15.88 -3.73
CA LEU A 234 14.05 15.19 -3.70
C LEU A 234 14.93 15.74 -4.81
N LEU A 235 16.17 16.05 -4.47
CA LEU A 235 17.24 16.40 -5.37
C LEU A 235 18.28 15.29 -5.34
N ASP A 236 18.48 14.60 -6.45
CA ASP A 236 19.52 13.58 -6.62
C ASP A 236 20.57 14.05 -7.63
N ARG A 237 21.84 13.72 -7.40
CA ARG A 237 22.87 13.93 -8.41
C ARG A 237 22.61 13.05 -9.63
N PHE A 238 22.50 13.64 -10.81
CA PHE A 238 22.35 12.87 -12.05
C PHE A 238 23.70 12.27 -12.47
N LEU A 239 23.72 10.95 -12.70
CA LEU A 239 24.89 10.22 -13.15
C LEU A 239 24.78 9.98 -14.65
N SER A 240 25.47 10.79 -15.46
CA SER A 240 25.39 10.75 -16.93
C SER A 240 26.12 9.60 -17.60
N ALA A 241 27.01 8.92 -16.86
CA ALA A 241 27.84 7.83 -17.38
C ALA A 241 27.79 6.60 -16.47
N ALA A 242 26.66 6.35 -15.83
CA ALA A 242 26.45 5.13 -15.06
C ALA A 242 26.15 3.96 -16.00
N ILE A 243 26.86 2.85 -15.81
CA ILE A 243 26.65 1.55 -16.48
C ILE A 243 25.96 0.62 -15.50
#